data_9940d8dfcb9b80c2390dce83b17e769c
#
_entry.id   9940d8dfcb9b80c2390dce83b17e769c
#
_cell.length_a   1.000
_cell.length_b   1.000
_cell.length_c   1.000
_cell.angle_alpha   90.00
_cell.angle_beta   90.00
_cell.angle_gamma   90.00
#
_symmetry.space_group_name_H-M   'P 1'
#
loop_
_entity.id
_entity.type
_entity.pdbx_description
1 polymer ?
#
loop_
_entity_poly.entity_id
_entity_poly.type
_entity_poly.pdbx_seq_one_letter_code
_entity_poly.pdbx_strand_id
1 'polypeptide(L)'
;VAIGLSHSGYSQETTHTMKIAKENGAKTIAITHSLRSPITEYADLVLVNGNKQGKLQGDSIGTKIAQLFVLDLIYALLVQASQESAVKIKQKTLNVILEQRIK
;
A
#
# COMPACT_ATOMS: atom_id res chain seq x y z
N VAL A 1 4.45 7.98 -4.76
CA VAL A 1 3.48 7.53 -3.75
C VAL A 1 4.05 6.32 -3.01
N ALA A 2 4.00 6.36 -1.69
CA ALA A 2 4.42 5.26 -0.84
C ALA A 2 3.21 4.74 -0.06
N ILE A 3 3.02 3.43 -0.07
CA ILE A 3 1.93 2.79 0.65
C ILE A 3 2.53 1.87 1.71
N GLY A 4 2.28 2.16 2.97
CA GLY A 4 2.76 1.36 4.10
C GLY A 4 1.65 0.49 4.67
N LEU A 5 1.95 -0.80 4.81
CA LEU A 5 1.02 -1.80 5.33
C LEU A 5 1.51 -2.26 6.69
N SER A 6 0.76 -1.96 7.73
CA SER A 6 1.05 -2.46 9.07
C SER A 6 -0.26 -2.57 9.85
N HIS A 7 -0.67 -3.80 10.15
CA HIS A 7 -1.94 -4.01 10.86
C HIS A 7 -1.95 -3.32 12.22
N SER A 8 -0.91 -3.47 13.01
CA SER A 8 -0.78 -2.81 14.31
C SER A 8 -0.45 -1.32 14.20
N GLY A 9 0.22 -0.92 13.12
CA GLY A 9 0.77 0.43 12.96
C GLY A 9 2.06 0.66 13.72
N TYR A 10 2.63 -0.38 14.34
CA TYR A 10 3.84 -0.26 15.16
C TYR A 10 5.08 -0.92 14.54
N SER A 11 5.01 -1.39 13.30
CA SER A 11 6.19 -1.93 12.63
C SER A 11 7.23 -0.83 12.44
N GLN A 12 8.39 -1.00 13.07
CA GLN A 12 9.45 0.01 13.04
C GLN A 12 10.01 0.19 11.63
N GLU A 13 10.19 -0.90 10.91
CA GLU A 13 10.73 -0.85 9.54
C GLU A 13 9.77 -0.11 8.60
N THR A 14 8.50 -0.46 8.64
CA THR A 14 7.48 0.18 7.81
C THR A 14 7.34 1.66 8.17
N THR A 15 7.26 1.98 9.46
CA THR A 15 7.14 3.37 9.93
C THR A 15 8.34 4.21 9.52
N HIS A 16 9.55 3.66 9.66
CA HIS A 16 10.77 4.36 9.28
C HIS A 16 10.83 4.64 7.77
N THR A 17 10.46 3.64 6.97
CA THR A 17 10.39 3.80 5.52
C THR A 17 9.37 4.88 5.11
N MET A 18 8.21 4.89 5.76
CA MET A 18 7.20 5.92 5.51
C MET A 18 7.70 7.31 5.86
N LYS A 19 8.42 7.44 6.97
CA LYS A 19 9.03 8.71 7.37
C LYS A 19 9.99 9.22 6.31
N ILE A 20 10.88 8.36 5.82
CA ILE A 20 11.85 8.71 4.78
C ILE A 20 11.14 9.12 3.49
N ALA A 21 10.12 8.37 3.09
CA ALA A 21 9.35 8.68 1.89
C ALA A 21 8.70 10.07 2.01
N LYS A 22 8.10 10.37 3.15
CA LYS A 22 7.47 11.67 3.38
C LYS A 22 8.48 12.81 3.37
N GLU A 23 9.64 12.62 3.99
CA GLU A 23 10.70 13.62 4.01
C GLU A 23 11.24 13.91 2.61
N ASN A 24 11.15 12.97 1.70
CA ASN A 24 11.58 13.11 0.30
C ASN A 24 10.44 13.54 -0.64
N GLY A 25 9.34 14.01 -0.10
CA GLY A 25 8.26 14.61 -0.89
C GLY A 25 7.25 13.63 -1.47
N ALA A 26 7.31 12.37 -1.10
CA ALA A 26 6.32 11.39 -1.57
C ALA A 26 4.99 11.58 -0.85
N LYS A 27 3.89 11.34 -1.56
CA LYS A 27 2.58 11.20 -0.93
C LYS A 27 2.53 9.83 -0.25
N THR A 28 2.06 9.79 0.99
CA THR A 28 2.10 8.57 1.79
C THR A 28 0.71 8.13 2.20
N ILE A 29 0.47 6.83 2.09
CA ILE A 29 -0.79 6.19 2.49
C ILE A 29 -0.45 5.07 3.45
N ALA A 30 -1.07 5.07 4.63
CA ALA A 30 -0.95 3.99 5.58
C ALA A 30 -2.22 3.14 5.58
N ILE A 31 -2.04 1.84 5.52
CA ILE A 31 -3.14 0.87 5.69
C ILE A 31 -2.89 0.15 7.01
N THR A 32 -3.73 0.42 7.99
CA THR A 32 -3.55 -0.08 9.35
C THR A 32 -4.90 -0.28 10.01
N HIS A 33 -4.94 -1.09 11.07
CA HIS A 33 -6.13 -1.23 11.90
C HIS A 33 -6.19 -0.18 13.01
N SER A 34 -5.07 0.45 13.33
CA SER A 34 -4.97 1.39 14.45
C SER A 34 -4.79 2.83 13.97
N LEU A 35 -5.79 3.67 14.21
CA LEU A 35 -5.78 5.08 13.84
C LEU A 35 -4.79 5.93 14.65
N ARG A 36 -4.35 5.44 15.79
CA ARG A 36 -3.46 6.20 16.68
C ARG A 36 -2.10 5.52 16.84
N SER A 37 -1.59 4.97 15.78
CA SER A 37 -0.31 4.27 15.80
C SER A 37 0.79 5.14 15.18
N PRO A 38 2.07 4.80 15.40
CA PRO A 38 3.19 5.59 14.86
C PRO A 38 3.17 5.77 13.36
N ILE A 39 2.71 4.76 12.60
CA ILE A 39 2.68 4.85 11.14
C ILE A 39 1.77 5.99 10.66
N THR A 40 0.72 6.32 11.41
CA THR A 40 -0.23 7.36 11.00
C THR A 40 0.37 8.75 11.07
N GLU A 41 1.42 8.95 11.85
CA GLU A 41 2.10 10.25 11.93
C GLU A 41 2.78 10.64 10.61
N TYR A 42 3.16 9.65 9.82
CA TYR A 42 3.86 9.86 8.56
C TYR A 42 3.00 9.59 7.34
N ALA A 43 1.69 9.52 7.52
CA ALA A 43 0.75 9.25 6.44
C ALA A 43 -0.08 10.48 6.11
N ASP A 44 -0.14 10.82 4.83
CA ASP A 44 -1.06 11.86 4.36
C ASP A 44 -2.49 11.34 4.36
N LEU A 45 -2.66 10.04 4.12
CA LEU A 45 -3.96 9.37 4.14
C LEU A 45 -3.84 8.07 4.93
N VAL A 46 -4.78 7.82 5.82
CA VAL A 46 -4.86 6.59 6.59
C VAL A 46 -6.11 5.82 6.19
N LEU A 47 -5.92 4.60 5.72
CA LEU A 47 -7.02 3.68 5.41
C LEU A 47 -7.08 2.62 6.50
N VAL A 48 -8.25 2.51 7.11
CA VAL A 48 -8.44 1.56 8.22
C VAL A 48 -8.83 0.20 7.66
N ASN A 49 -8.04 -0.80 8.03
CA ASN A 49 -8.32 -2.18 7.70
C ASN A 49 -9.17 -2.77 8.82
N GLY A 50 -10.42 -3.06 8.52
CA GLY A 50 -11.48 -3.26 9.50
C GLY A 50 -11.55 -4.61 10.20
N ASN A 51 -10.56 -5.48 10.08
CA ASN A 51 -10.61 -6.80 10.73
C ASN A 51 -10.19 -6.73 12.19
N LYS A 52 -11.14 -7.03 13.08
CA LYS A 52 -10.87 -7.13 14.50
C LYS A 52 -10.27 -8.50 14.80
N GLN A 53 -9.02 -8.51 15.25
CA GLN A 53 -8.31 -9.74 15.56
C GLN A 53 -8.13 -9.94 17.05
N GLY A 54 -8.19 -11.19 17.49
CA GLY A 54 -7.82 -11.56 18.85
C GLY A 54 -6.29 -11.50 19.02
N LYS A 55 -5.85 -11.50 20.28
CA LYS A 55 -4.43 -11.36 20.63
C LYS A 55 -3.53 -12.44 20.02
N LEU A 56 -4.08 -13.61 19.71
CA LEU A 56 -3.31 -14.74 19.21
C LEU A 56 -3.29 -14.83 17.68
N GLN A 57 -4.02 -13.98 16.99
CA GLN A 57 -4.16 -14.10 15.56
C GLN A 57 -3.14 -13.28 14.76
N GLY A 58 -2.56 -12.23 15.36
CA GLY A 58 -1.51 -11.42 14.73
C GLY A 58 -1.70 -11.19 13.24
N ASP A 59 -0.73 -11.58 12.44
CA ASP A 59 -0.76 -11.49 10.98
C ASP A 59 -1.48 -12.69 10.37
N SER A 60 -2.75 -12.85 10.67
CA SER A 60 -3.55 -13.96 10.14
C SER A 60 -3.80 -13.81 8.63
N ILE A 61 -4.22 -14.91 8.01
CA ILE A 61 -4.63 -14.92 6.61
C ILE A 61 -5.76 -13.91 6.36
N GLY A 62 -6.70 -13.78 7.30
CA GLY A 62 -7.80 -12.82 7.19
C GLY A 62 -7.32 -11.38 7.09
N THR A 63 -6.31 -11.00 7.87
CA THR A 63 -5.70 -9.67 7.79
C THR A 63 -5.08 -9.44 6.42
N LYS A 64 -4.34 -10.41 5.92
CA LYS A 64 -3.69 -10.30 4.61
C LYS A 64 -4.70 -10.20 3.48
N ILE A 65 -5.78 -10.96 3.54
CA ILE A 65 -6.86 -10.88 2.55
C ILE A 65 -7.50 -9.50 2.58
N ALA A 66 -7.77 -8.95 3.76
CA ALA A 66 -8.35 -7.62 3.89
C ALA A 66 -7.42 -6.54 3.34
N GLN A 67 -6.12 -6.65 3.58
CA GLN A 67 -5.13 -5.72 3.03
C GLN A 67 -5.06 -5.81 1.51
N LEU A 68 -5.08 -7.02 0.95
CA LEU A 68 -5.08 -7.24 -0.49
C LEU A 68 -6.35 -6.66 -1.13
N PHE A 69 -7.49 -6.80 -0.48
CA PHE A 69 -8.74 -6.23 -0.96
C PHE A 69 -8.65 -4.70 -1.06
N VAL A 70 -8.11 -4.05 -0.03
CA VAL A 70 -7.94 -2.60 -0.03
C VAL A 70 -6.98 -2.16 -1.13
N LEU A 71 -5.87 -2.87 -1.32
CA LEU A 71 -4.92 -2.58 -2.39
C LEU A 71 -5.55 -2.72 -3.77
N ASP A 72 -6.38 -3.75 -3.96
CA ASP A 72 -7.09 -3.96 -5.22
C ASP A 72 -8.07 -2.82 -5.50
N LEU A 73 -8.78 -2.34 -4.49
CA LEU A 73 -9.64 -1.18 -4.61
C LEU A 73 -8.87 0.07 -5.01
N ILE A 74 -7.72 0.31 -4.38
CA ILE A 74 -6.87 1.45 -4.71
C ILE A 74 -6.44 1.36 -6.17
N TYR A 75 -5.99 0.19 -6.61
CA TYR A 75 -5.58 -0.04 -7.99
C TYR A 75 -6.74 0.26 -8.96
N ALA A 76 -7.92 -0.27 -8.68
CA ALA A 76 -9.09 -0.06 -9.53
C ALA A 76 -9.47 1.41 -9.63
N LEU A 77 -9.43 2.15 -8.52
CA LEU A 77 -9.73 3.57 -8.50
C LEU A 77 -8.68 4.39 -9.26
N LEU A 78 -7.41 4.03 -9.15
CA LEU A 78 -6.34 4.70 -9.89
C LEU A 78 -6.47 4.48 -11.39
N VAL A 79 -6.80 3.27 -11.82
CA VAL A 79 -7.04 2.97 -13.24
C VAL A 79 -8.21 3.77 -13.75
N GLN A 80 -9.29 3.86 -12.98
CA GLN A 80 -10.48 4.61 -13.36
C GLN A 80 -10.21 6.11 -13.46
N ALA A 81 -9.44 6.65 -12.54
CA ALA A 81 -9.12 8.09 -12.48
C ALA A 81 -8.11 8.52 -13.54
N SER A 82 -7.20 7.62 -13.94
CA SER A 82 -6.10 7.93 -14.86
C SER A 82 -5.98 6.86 -15.93
N GLN A 83 -7.09 6.56 -16.59
CA GLN A 83 -7.19 5.42 -17.51
C GLN A 83 -6.14 5.48 -18.63
N GLU A 84 -5.95 6.62 -19.24
CA GLU A 84 -4.97 6.79 -20.30
C GLU A 84 -3.54 6.56 -19.81
N SER A 85 -3.18 7.17 -18.69
CA SER A 85 -1.85 7.02 -18.09
C SER A 85 -1.59 5.58 -17.65
N ALA A 86 -2.58 4.93 -17.06
CA ALA A 86 -2.45 3.54 -16.60
C ALA A 86 -2.22 2.58 -17.77
N VAL A 87 -2.93 2.78 -18.88
CA VAL A 87 -2.75 1.97 -20.10
C VAL A 87 -1.34 2.16 -20.65
N LYS A 88 -0.85 3.39 -20.73
CA LYS A 88 0.51 3.67 -21.21
C LYS A 88 1.57 3.02 -20.32
N ILE A 89 1.42 3.07 -19.01
CA ILE A 89 2.37 2.46 -18.08
C ILE A 89 2.37 0.94 -18.24
N LYS A 90 1.19 0.32 -18.33
CA LYS A 90 1.09 -1.13 -18.57
C LYS A 90 1.74 -1.53 -19.86
N GLN A 91 1.55 -0.76 -20.91
CA GLN A 91 2.16 -1.04 -22.22
C GLN A 91 3.68 -0.96 -22.17
N LYS A 92 4.22 0.05 -21.49
CA LYS A 92 5.67 0.17 -21.30
C LYS A 92 6.24 -1.02 -20.52
N THR A 93 5.57 -1.43 -19.45
CA THR A 93 5.99 -2.57 -18.64
C THR A 93 5.98 -3.85 -19.48
N LEU A 94 4.93 -4.07 -20.24
CA LEU A 94 4.83 -5.23 -21.12
C LEU A 94 5.96 -5.24 -22.16
N ASN A 95 6.26 -4.10 -22.76
CA ASN A 95 7.33 -4.00 -23.75
C ASN A 95 8.69 -4.37 -23.16
N VAL A 96 8.98 -3.90 -21.94
CA VAL A 96 10.23 -4.25 -21.25
C VAL A 96 10.31 -5.77 -21.00
N ILE A 97 9.22 -6.38 -20.57
CA ILE A 97 9.15 -7.83 -20.34
C ILE A 97 9.38 -8.58 -21.64
N LEU A 98 8.76 -8.15 -22.74
CA LEU A 98 8.91 -8.80 -24.04
C LEU A 98 10.35 -8.71 -24.55
N GLU A 99 11.00 -7.56 -24.38
CA GLU A 99 12.40 -7.38 -24.75
C GLU A 99 13.32 -8.38 -24.00
N GLN A 100 13.09 -8.55 -22.70
CA GLN A 100 13.85 -9.50 -21.90
C GLN A 100 13.64 -10.95 -22.32
N ARG A 101 12.43 -11.30 -22.77
CA ARG A 101 12.13 -12.65 -23.21
C ARG A 101 12.74 -13.02 -24.57
N ILE A 102 12.93 -12.04 -25.42
CA ILE A 102 13.50 -12.26 -26.76
C ILE A 102 15.00 -12.48 -26.69
N LYS A 103 15.66 -11.97 -25.67
CA LYS A 103 17.06 -12.21 -25.41
C LYS A 103 17.25 -13.54 -24.69
#